data_728b6989a61d6e882a6c6206b8bd914d
#
_entry.id   728b6989a61d6e882a6c6206b8bd914d
#
_cell.length_a   1.000
_cell.length_b   1.000
_cell.length_c   1.000
_cell.angle_alpha   90.00
_cell.angle_beta   90.00
_cell.angle_gamma   90.00
#
_symmetry.space_group_name_H-M   'P 1'
#
loop_
_entity.id
_entity.type
_entity.pdbx_description
1 polymer ?
#
loop_
_entity_poly.entity_id
_entity_poly.type
_entity_poly.pdbx_seq_one_letter_code
_entity_poly.pdbx_strand_id
1 'polypeptide(L)'
;MSHSQAELVQSSFNTDNDTSRLAARVLNKDAQDFNSHFSNLNSLSITERSGDKIRRQTIAAKIEIPEDEPSVIEKLNNVASNTVRKFSQTGAASWYGRQFHGRKTASGETFDMNAMTAAHRSLPLNCYIRVTNKNNGKSVVVKVNDRGPFHGNRVLDLSYGAAKQLGITNAGTAKVNIERVDGPNS
;
A
#
# COMPACT_ATOMS: atom_id res chain seq x y z
N MET A 1 -55.23 27.71 -15.06
CA MET A 1 -55.29 27.42 -13.62
C MET A 1 -55.14 25.93 -13.46
N SER A 2 -53.95 25.46 -13.08
CA SER A 2 -53.75 24.16 -12.45
C SER A 2 -52.26 24.09 -12.03
N HIS A 3 -52.03 24.19 -10.75
CA HIS A 3 -50.74 23.97 -10.15
C HIS A 3 -50.53 22.46 -10.01
N SER A 4 -49.39 21.96 -10.52
CA SER A 4 -48.92 20.63 -10.19
C SER A 4 -47.60 20.79 -9.41
N GLN A 5 -47.67 20.54 -8.12
CA GLN A 5 -46.48 20.43 -7.25
C GLN A 5 -45.84 19.08 -7.49
N ALA A 6 -44.60 19.08 -7.90
CA ALA A 6 -43.75 17.89 -7.88
C ALA A 6 -43.11 17.76 -6.52
N GLU A 7 -43.48 16.74 -5.81
CA GLU A 7 -42.94 16.33 -4.51
C GLU A 7 -41.52 15.78 -4.69
N LEU A 8 -40.55 16.43 -4.04
CA LEU A 8 -39.18 15.97 -3.94
C LEU A 8 -39.12 14.84 -2.91
N VAL A 9 -38.98 13.62 -3.39
CA VAL A 9 -38.62 12.49 -2.52
C VAL A 9 -37.09 12.52 -2.30
N GLN A 10 -36.69 13.02 -1.14
CA GLN A 10 -35.36 12.84 -0.61
C GLN A 10 -35.23 11.42 -0.08
N SER A 11 -34.61 10.54 -0.85
CA SER A 11 -34.12 9.27 -0.36
C SER A 11 -32.70 9.47 0.17
N SER A 12 -32.60 9.59 1.48
CA SER A 12 -31.35 9.57 2.22
C SER A 12 -30.80 8.15 2.25
N PHE A 13 -29.78 7.88 1.44
CA PHE A 13 -28.96 6.67 1.59
C PHE A 13 -27.92 6.89 2.69
N ASN A 14 -28.23 6.36 3.86
CA ASN A 14 -27.31 6.17 4.96
C ASN A 14 -26.67 4.77 4.81
N THR A 15 -25.56 4.67 4.12
CA THR A 15 -24.85 3.39 3.92
C THR A 15 -23.33 3.52 4.02
N ASP A 16 -22.81 4.17 5.06
CA ASP A 16 -21.34 4.22 5.20
C ASP A 16 -20.80 3.97 6.63
N ASN A 17 -21.61 3.41 7.53
CA ASN A 17 -21.13 3.17 8.90
C ASN A 17 -21.08 1.70 9.33
N ASP A 18 -21.52 0.75 8.50
CA ASP A 18 -21.63 -0.64 8.95
C ASP A 18 -20.43 -1.51 8.57
N THR A 19 -19.79 -1.26 7.43
CA THR A 19 -18.60 -2.00 6.99
C THR A 19 -17.34 -1.68 7.80
N SER A 20 -17.18 -0.43 8.25
CA SER A 20 -16.04 -0.04 9.10
C SER A 20 -16.12 -0.63 10.50
N ARG A 21 -17.32 -0.83 11.03
CA ARG A 21 -17.53 -1.47 12.34
C ARG A 21 -17.34 -2.98 12.31
N LEU A 22 -17.64 -3.64 11.21
CA LEU A 22 -17.41 -5.07 11.03
C LEU A 22 -15.92 -5.39 10.88
N ALA A 23 -15.17 -4.58 10.11
CA ALA A 23 -13.73 -4.74 9.97
C ALA A 23 -12.98 -4.52 11.29
N ALA A 24 -13.37 -3.53 12.08
CA ALA A 24 -12.80 -3.28 13.40
C ALA A 24 -13.12 -4.40 14.42
N ARG A 25 -14.27 -5.06 14.28
CA ARG A 25 -14.67 -6.17 15.16
C ARG A 25 -13.91 -7.46 14.85
N VAL A 26 -13.61 -7.75 13.60
CA VAL A 26 -12.85 -8.94 13.19
C VAL A 26 -11.39 -8.81 13.63
N LEU A 27 -10.76 -7.65 13.44
CA LEU A 27 -9.38 -7.40 13.86
C LEU A 27 -9.20 -7.42 15.40
N ASN A 28 -10.23 -7.03 16.16
CA ASN A 28 -10.15 -7.02 17.62
C ASN A 28 -10.42 -8.40 18.26
N LYS A 29 -11.11 -9.29 17.56
CA LYS A 29 -11.37 -10.65 18.04
C LYS A 29 -10.13 -11.53 17.94
N ASP A 30 -9.40 -11.43 16.84
CA ASP A 30 -8.17 -12.20 16.64
C ASP A 30 -7.02 -11.73 17.57
N ALA A 31 -6.98 -10.43 17.92
CA ALA A 31 -6.02 -9.90 18.87
C ALA A 31 -6.31 -10.31 20.32
N GLN A 32 -7.58 -10.52 20.69
CA GLN A 32 -7.95 -10.98 22.03
C GLN A 32 -7.71 -12.48 22.22
N ASP A 33 -7.93 -13.30 21.18
CA ASP A 33 -7.66 -14.73 21.23
C ASP A 33 -6.15 -15.02 21.28
N PHE A 34 -5.32 -14.20 20.66
CA PHE A 34 -3.87 -14.32 20.72
C PHE A 34 -3.32 -13.99 22.12
N ASN A 35 -3.85 -12.95 22.77
CA ASN A 35 -3.41 -12.54 24.10
C ASN A 35 -3.87 -13.50 25.21
N SER A 36 -5.02 -14.15 25.06
CA SER A 36 -5.51 -15.14 26.03
C SER A 36 -4.70 -16.45 25.98
N HIS A 37 -4.15 -16.81 24.82
CA HIS A 37 -3.30 -18.00 24.68
C HIS A 37 -1.90 -17.80 25.30
N PHE A 38 -1.36 -16.60 25.29
CA PHE A 38 -0.07 -16.27 25.90
C PHE A 38 -0.12 -16.09 27.42
N SER A 39 -1.27 -15.67 27.96
CA SER A 39 -1.45 -15.49 29.41
C SER A 39 -1.49 -16.82 30.18
N ASN A 40 -1.77 -17.93 29.48
CA ASN A 40 -1.89 -19.26 30.11
C ASN A 40 -0.56 -20.01 30.21
N LEU A 41 0.53 -19.50 29.64
CA LEU A 41 1.86 -20.10 29.72
C LEU A 41 2.66 -19.63 30.97
N ASN A 42 2.19 -18.61 31.68
CA ASN A 42 2.86 -18.07 32.86
C ASN A 42 2.31 -18.58 34.19
N SER A 43 1.32 -19.49 34.20
CA SER A 43 0.76 -20.04 35.44
C SER A 43 0.95 -21.57 35.58
N LEU A 44 2.13 -22.07 35.24
CA LEU A 44 2.60 -23.35 35.73
C LEU A 44 3.26 -23.15 37.09
N SER A 45 2.44 -22.95 38.12
CA SER A 45 2.86 -23.08 39.50
C SER A 45 3.03 -24.59 39.81
N ILE A 46 4.26 -25.05 39.81
CA ILE A 46 4.62 -26.37 40.31
C ILE A 46 4.50 -26.30 41.82
N THR A 47 3.47 -26.93 42.35
CA THR A 47 3.33 -27.13 43.80
C THR A 47 4.32 -28.23 44.22
N GLU A 48 5.46 -27.82 44.76
CA GLU A 48 6.38 -28.75 45.39
C GLU A 48 5.85 -29.18 46.77
N ARG A 49 5.57 -30.45 46.89
CA ARG A 49 5.35 -31.10 48.18
C ARG A 49 6.68 -31.70 48.66
N SER A 50 7.19 -31.09 49.76
CA SER A 50 7.98 -31.69 50.82
C SER A 50 9.15 -32.63 50.50
N GLY A 51 10.34 -32.16 50.79
CA GLY A 51 11.37 -32.95 51.47
C GLY A 51 12.27 -33.78 50.59
N ASP A 52 13.25 -33.17 49.95
CA ASP A 52 14.60 -33.68 49.89
C ASP A 52 15.55 -32.60 49.31
N LYS A 53 16.73 -32.50 49.90
CA LYS A 53 17.80 -31.60 49.45
C LYS A 53 18.27 -31.98 48.06
N ILE A 54 17.66 -31.42 47.02
CA ILE A 54 18.17 -31.52 45.66
C ILE A 54 18.95 -30.24 45.37
N ARG A 55 20.26 -30.42 45.30
CA ARG A 55 21.28 -29.50 44.81
C ARG A 55 20.79 -28.84 43.54
N ARG A 56 20.59 -27.52 43.55
CA ARG A 56 20.30 -26.72 42.34
C ARG A 56 21.46 -26.87 41.36
N GLN A 57 21.35 -27.77 40.43
CA GLN A 57 22.08 -27.65 39.18
C GLN A 57 21.26 -26.75 38.26
N THR A 58 21.70 -25.51 38.14
CA THR A 58 21.28 -24.61 37.10
C THR A 58 21.82 -25.19 35.80
N ILE A 59 20.98 -25.95 35.09
CA ILE A 59 21.24 -26.28 33.69
C ILE A 59 20.93 -25.00 32.93
N ALA A 60 21.93 -24.13 32.81
CA ALA A 60 21.94 -23.11 31.78
C ALA A 60 22.09 -23.83 30.45
N ALA A 61 20.96 -24.26 29.86
CA ALA A 61 20.95 -24.66 28.49
C ALA A 61 21.28 -23.41 27.67
N LYS A 62 22.57 -23.28 27.31
CA LYS A 62 23.02 -22.32 26.34
C LYS A 62 22.39 -22.73 25.02
N ILE A 63 21.27 -22.12 24.70
CA ILE A 63 20.69 -22.22 23.37
C ILE A 63 21.65 -21.42 22.48
N GLU A 64 22.53 -22.12 21.83
CA GLU A 64 23.33 -21.57 20.74
C GLU A 64 22.38 -21.34 19.58
N ILE A 65 21.90 -20.10 19.44
CA ILE A 65 21.19 -19.66 18.26
C ILE A 65 22.26 -19.52 17.20
N PRO A 66 22.17 -20.24 16.07
CA PRO A 66 23.12 -20.05 14.97
C PRO A 66 23.08 -18.58 14.53
N GLU A 67 24.21 -17.89 14.59
CA GLU A 67 24.31 -16.47 14.25
C GLU A 67 24.11 -16.19 12.74
N ASP A 68 24.03 -17.24 11.91
CA ASP A 68 23.93 -17.13 10.46
C ASP A 68 22.50 -17.25 9.90
N GLU A 69 21.47 -17.46 10.73
CA GLU A 69 20.10 -17.50 10.23
C GLU A 69 19.45 -16.11 10.30
N PRO A 70 19.06 -15.54 9.15
CA PRO A 70 18.38 -14.24 9.12
C PRO A 70 17.10 -14.33 9.95
N SER A 71 16.85 -13.31 10.79
CA SER A 71 15.69 -13.27 11.65
C SER A 71 14.38 -13.40 10.85
N VAL A 72 13.32 -13.91 11.47
CA VAL A 72 12.00 -14.04 10.82
C VAL A 72 11.55 -12.69 10.25
N ILE A 73 11.89 -11.59 10.92
CA ILE A 73 11.61 -10.22 10.46
C ILE A 73 12.38 -9.90 9.18
N GLU A 74 13.66 -10.28 9.10
CA GLU A 74 14.46 -10.12 7.88
C GLU A 74 13.95 -10.99 6.73
N LYS A 75 13.57 -12.23 7.00
CA LYS A 75 12.94 -13.11 6.00
C LYS A 75 11.63 -12.52 5.49
N LEU A 76 10.78 -12.00 6.38
CA LEU A 76 9.53 -11.32 6.01
C LEU A 76 9.77 -10.03 5.22
N ASN A 77 10.73 -9.21 5.63
CA ASN A 77 11.10 -8.00 4.91
C ASN A 77 11.66 -8.30 3.52
N ASN A 78 12.47 -9.35 3.38
CA ASN A 78 13.01 -9.78 2.10
C ASN A 78 11.92 -10.33 1.16
N VAL A 79 10.96 -11.11 1.69
CA VAL A 79 9.82 -11.60 0.92
C VAL A 79 8.92 -10.43 0.48
N ALA A 80 8.60 -9.51 1.39
CA ALA A 80 7.82 -8.32 1.06
C ALA A 80 8.55 -7.45 0.02
N SER A 81 9.84 -7.20 0.19
CA SER A 81 10.67 -6.43 -0.74
C SER A 81 10.74 -7.09 -2.11
N ASN A 82 10.93 -8.40 -2.19
CA ASN A 82 10.99 -9.14 -3.45
C ASN A 82 9.63 -9.17 -4.17
N THR A 83 8.53 -9.29 -3.43
CA THR A 83 7.18 -9.24 -4.01
C THR A 83 6.88 -7.86 -4.59
N VAL A 84 7.34 -6.83 -3.90
CA VAL A 84 7.17 -5.44 -4.32
C VAL A 84 8.07 -5.07 -5.51
N ARG A 85 9.29 -5.58 -5.56
CA ARG A 85 10.22 -5.39 -6.70
C ARG A 85 9.76 -6.07 -7.99
N LYS A 86 8.95 -7.11 -7.90
CA LYS A 86 8.43 -7.86 -9.06
C LYS A 86 7.14 -7.28 -9.63
N PHE A 87 6.64 -6.14 -9.11
CA PHE A 87 5.44 -5.55 -9.66
C PHE A 87 5.68 -5.09 -11.10
N SER A 88 4.90 -5.63 -12.03
CA SER A 88 4.85 -5.21 -13.43
C SER A 88 3.40 -5.16 -13.88
N GLN A 89 3.03 -4.06 -14.54
CA GLN A 89 1.68 -3.84 -15.07
C GLN A 89 1.77 -3.19 -16.43
N THR A 90 0.97 -3.67 -17.36
CA THR A 90 0.83 -3.05 -18.70
C THR A 90 -0.58 -2.47 -18.83
N GLY A 91 -0.70 -1.29 -19.39
CA GLY A 91 -1.99 -0.65 -19.62
C GLY A 91 -1.86 0.71 -20.30
N ALA A 92 -2.99 1.41 -20.42
CA ALA A 92 -3.02 2.76 -20.96
C ALA A 92 -2.66 3.78 -19.86
N ALA A 93 -1.74 4.69 -20.18
CA ALA A 93 -1.45 5.86 -19.38
C ALA A 93 -1.94 7.12 -20.09
N SER A 94 -2.36 8.12 -19.31
CA SER A 94 -2.60 9.48 -19.76
C SER A 94 -1.86 10.47 -18.86
N TRP A 95 -2.16 11.73 -18.98
CA TRP A 95 -1.58 12.76 -18.12
C TRP A 95 -2.62 13.80 -17.72
N TYR A 96 -2.43 14.42 -16.54
CA TYR A 96 -3.35 15.45 -16.08
C TYR A 96 -3.06 16.82 -16.71
N GLY A 97 -4.15 17.55 -16.93
CA GLY A 97 -4.06 18.91 -17.41
C GLY A 97 -3.55 19.90 -16.35
N ARG A 98 -3.25 21.12 -16.84
CA ARG A 98 -2.76 22.25 -16.04
C ARG A 98 -3.68 22.66 -14.88
N GLN A 99 -4.98 22.34 -14.97
CA GLN A 99 -6.00 22.69 -13.97
C GLN A 99 -5.77 22.06 -12.58
N PHE A 100 -4.92 21.03 -12.48
CA PHE A 100 -4.61 20.37 -11.20
C PHE A 100 -3.35 20.95 -10.53
N HIS A 101 -2.59 21.80 -11.23
CA HIS A 101 -1.39 22.40 -10.67
C HIS A 101 -1.70 23.22 -9.41
N GLY A 102 -0.92 23.03 -8.34
CA GLY A 102 -1.10 23.66 -7.04
C GLY A 102 -2.12 22.97 -6.11
N ARG A 103 -2.86 21.95 -6.57
CA ARG A 103 -3.79 21.19 -5.72
C ARG A 103 -3.05 20.16 -4.87
N LYS A 104 -3.63 19.81 -3.73
CA LYS A 104 -3.14 18.71 -2.87
C LYS A 104 -3.38 17.36 -3.53
N THR A 105 -2.36 16.51 -3.49
CA THR A 105 -2.45 15.10 -3.92
C THR A 105 -2.83 14.20 -2.75
N ALA A 106 -3.09 12.92 -3.02
CA ALA A 106 -3.41 11.94 -2.00
C ALA A 106 -2.28 11.73 -0.98
N SER A 107 -1.02 12.00 -1.34
CA SER A 107 0.11 11.96 -0.40
C SER A 107 0.22 13.19 0.51
N GLY A 108 -0.60 14.21 0.26
CA GLY A 108 -0.53 15.51 0.95
C GLY A 108 0.43 16.52 0.32
N GLU A 109 1.20 16.11 -0.68
CA GLU A 109 2.08 17.02 -1.45
C GLU A 109 1.25 17.95 -2.34
N THR A 110 1.81 19.09 -2.68
CA THR A 110 1.23 19.97 -3.69
C THR A 110 1.61 19.46 -5.08
N PHE A 111 0.61 19.27 -5.95
CA PHE A 111 0.87 18.81 -7.31
C PHE A 111 1.62 19.86 -8.12
N ASP A 112 2.80 19.47 -8.61
CA ASP A 112 3.57 20.24 -9.59
C ASP A 112 3.51 19.51 -10.95
N MET A 113 2.92 20.16 -11.94
CA MET A 113 2.78 19.59 -13.28
C MET A 113 4.13 19.29 -13.97
N ASN A 114 5.22 19.93 -13.56
CA ASN A 114 6.55 19.73 -14.14
C ASN A 114 7.38 18.66 -13.41
N ALA A 115 6.99 18.27 -12.20
CA ALA A 115 7.68 17.25 -11.44
C ALA A 115 7.44 15.85 -12.03
N MET A 116 8.36 14.90 -11.75
CA MET A 116 8.25 13.50 -12.18
C MET A 116 7.36 12.71 -11.23
N THR A 117 6.04 12.85 -11.40
CA THR A 117 5.03 12.22 -10.54
C THR A 117 3.92 11.56 -11.33
N ALA A 118 3.18 10.67 -10.66
CA ALA A 118 2.05 9.96 -11.23
C ALA A 118 0.98 9.63 -10.20
N ALA A 119 -0.25 9.38 -10.66
CA ALA A 119 -1.31 8.75 -9.90
C ALA A 119 -1.49 7.30 -10.29
N HIS A 120 -1.62 6.44 -9.30
CA HIS A 120 -1.93 5.02 -9.45
C HIS A 120 -2.98 4.59 -8.43
N ARG A 121 -3.85 3.63 -8.80
CA ARG A 121 -4.98 3.23 -7.96
C ARG A 121 -4.57 2.56 -6.66
N SER A 122 -3.55 1.70 -6.68
CA SER A 122 -3.23 0.78 -5.59
C SER A 122 -1.78 0.75 -5.14
N LEU A 123 -0.82 1.20 -5.95
CA LEU A 123 0.58 1.23 -5.54
C LEU A 123 0.77 2.13 -4.31
N PRO A 124 1.69 1.78 -3.39
CA PRO A 124 1.96 2.60 -2.22
C PRO A 124 2.32 4.04 -2.60
N LEU A 125 1.79 5.01 -1.85
CA LEU A 125 2.20 6.40 -2.00
C LEU A 125 3.69 6.54 -1.67
N ASN A 126 4.35 7.44 -2.37
CA ASN A 126 5.80 7.71 -2.29
C ASN A 126 6.69 6.58 -2.82
N CYS A 127 6.15 5.52 -3.43
CA CYS A 127 6.97 4.58 -4.17
C CYS A 127 7.39 5.14 -5.54
N TYR A 128 8.46 4.60 -6.10
CA TYR A 128 8.95 4.93 -7.42
C TYR A 128 8.62 3.82 -8.41
N ILE A 129 8.28 4.22 -9.63
CA ILE A 129 7.99 3.33 -10.74
C ILE A 129 8.74 3.80 -11.99
N ARG A 130 9.24 2.83 -12.77
CA ARG A 130 9.69 3.07 -14.13
C ARG A 130 8.51 2.87 -15.06
N VAL A 131 8.24 3.86 -15.87
CA VAL A 131 7.18 3.84 -16.89
C VAL A 131 7.85 3.82 -18.25
N THR A 132 7.58 2.80 -19.05
CA THR A 132 8.13 2.64 -20.39
C THR A 132 7.00 2.75 -21.42
N ASN A 133 7.13 3.67 -22.34
CA ASN A 133 6.21 3.80 -23.46
C ASN A 133 6.51 2.71 -24.50
N LYS A 134 5.55 1.81 -24.71
CA LYS A 134 5.71 0.67 -25.62
C LYS A 134 5.79 1.06 -27.10
N ASN A 135 5.34 2.27 -27.46
CA ASN A 135 5.34 2.71 -28.86
C ASN A 135 6.70 3.26 -29.32
N ASN A 136 7.44 3.90 -28.42
CA ASN A 136 8.72 4.54 -28.76
C ASN A 136 9.92 4.08 -27.91
N GLY A 137 9.69 3.19 -26.92
CA GLY A 137 10.74 2.66 -26.04
C GLY A 137 11.27 3.64 -24.99
N LYS A 138 10.78 4.88 -24.92
CA LYS A 138 11.19 5.85 -23.92
C LYS A 138 10.72 5.44 -22.52
N SER A 139 11.56 5.70 -21.52
CA SER A 139 11.26 5.42 -20.11
C SER A 139 11.47 6.64 -19.25
N VAL A 140 10.71 6.72 -18.17
CA VAL A 140 10.88 7.72 -17.11
C VAL A 140 10.61 7.09 -15.75
N VAL A 141 11.37 7.50 -14.72
CA VAL A 141 11.08 7.12 -13.34
C VAL A 141 10.27 8.24 -12.69
N VAL A 142 9.14 7.88 -12.08
CA VAL A 142 8.22 8.82 -11.43
C VAL A 142 7.87 8.34 -10.03
N LYS A 143 7.57 9.30 -9.15
CA LYS A 143 7.03 9.03 -7.83
C LYS A 143 5.50 8.93 -7.88
N VAL A 144 4.94 7.88 -7.30
CA VAL A 144 3.49 7.76 -7.10
C VAL A 144 3.10 8.60 -5.90
N ASN A 145 2.44 9.72 -6.10
CA ASN A 145 2.03 10.62 -5.01
C ASN A 145 0.53 10.90 -5.00
N ASP A 146 -0.22 10.29 -5.91
CA ASP A 146 -1.65 10.52 -6.01
C ASP A 146 -2.43 9.23 -6.30
N ARG A 147 -3.76 9.29 -6.16
CA ARG A 147 -4.70 8.21 -6.45
C ARG A 147 -5.48 8.50 -7.73
N GLY A 148 -5.71 7.46 -8.49
CA GLY A 148 -6.34 7.48 -9.80
C GLY A 148 -5.57 6.66 -10.82
N PRO A 149 -6.03 6.61 -12.07
CA PRO A 149 -7.27 7.18 -12.62
C PRO A 149 -8.52 6.44 -12.12
N PHE A 150 -9.62 7.18 -11.90
CA PHE A 150 -10.88 6.61 -11.44
C PHE A 150 -11.87 6.31 -12.58
N HIS A 151 -11.57 6.78 -13.77
CA HIS A 151 -12.43 6.64 -14.95
C HIS A 151 -11.68 5.98 -16.10
N GLY A 152 -12.39 5.16 -16.87
CA GLY A 152 -11.87 4.44 -18.03
C GLY A 152 -10.93 3.28 -17.68
N ASN A 153 -10.32 2.71 -18.70
CA ASN A 153 -9.41 1.56 -18.60
C ASN A 153 -7.93 1.96 -18.42
N ARG A 154 -7.69 3.20 -18.00
CA ARG A 154 -6.34 3.69 -17.75
C ARG A 154 -5.79 3.11 -16.44
N VAL A 155 -4.50 2.82 -16.42
CA VAL A 155 -3.80 2.30 -15.24
C VAL A 155 -2.97 3.37 -14.53
N LEU A 156 -2.64 4.45 -15.24
CA LEU A 156 -1.76 5.50 -14.76
C LEU A 156 -2.13 6.86 -15.32
N ASP A 157 -2.05 7.88 -14.49
CA ASP A 157 -2.09 9.29 -14.91
C ASP A 157 -0.76 9.96 -14.54
N LEU A 158 -0.05 10.47 -15.53
CA LEU A 158 1.26 11.09 -15.39
C LEU A 158 1.13 12.62 -15.19
N SER A 159 2.12 13.22 -14.54
CA SER A 159 2.34 14.66 -14.63
C SER A 159 2.68 15.05 -16.07
N TYR A 160 2.49 16.31 -16.40
CA TYR A 160 2.86 16.83 -17.74
C TYR A 160 4.36 16.65 -18.03
N GLY A 161 5.22 16.94 -17.04
CA GLY A 161 6.67 16.78 -17.19
C GLY A 161 7.07 15.33 -17.51
N ALA A 162 6.46 14.35 -16.84
CA ALA A 162 6.68 12.93 -17.12
C ALA A 162 6.14 12.52 -18.50
N ALA A 163 4.95 12.99 -18.85
CA ALA A 163 4.35 12.74 -20.16
C ALA A 163 5.18 13.31 -21.32
N LYS A 164 5.78 14.49 -21.13
CA LYS A 164 6.68 15.10 -22.08
C LYS A 164 7.94 14.25 -22.32
N GLN A 165 8.56 13.75 -21.26
CA GLN A 165 9.73 12.86 -21.38
C GLN A 165 9.40 11.55 -22.06
N LEU A 166 8.21 10.99 -21.80
CA LEU A 166 7.72 9.77 -22.47
C LEU A 166 7.27 9.99 -23.92
N GLY A 167 7.11 11.24 -24.36
CA GLY A 167 6.65 11.58 -25.71
C GLY A 167 5.18 11.28 -25.95
N ILE A 168 4.31 11.38 -24.93
CA ILE A 168 2.88 11.09 -25.05
C ILE A 168 1.98 12.33 -25.04
N THR A 169 2.54 13.52 -24.90
CA THR A 169 1.77 14.77 -24.77
C THR A 169 0.87 15.04 -25.99
N ASN A 170 1.33 14.74 -27.19
CA ASN A 170 0.57 14.95 -28.42
C ASN A 170 -0.53 13.91 -28.63
N ALA A 171 -0.25 12.66 -28.29
CA ALA A 171 -1.22 11.57 -28.41
C ALA A 171 -2.25 11.55 -27.28
N GLY A 172 -1.95 12.21 -26.15
CA GLY A 172 -2.80 12.23 -24.96
C GLY A 172 -2.79 10.95 -24.14
N THR A 173 -2.62 9.80 -24.78
CA THR A 173 -2.55 8.47 -24.16
C THR A 173 -1.50 7.61 -24.86
N ALA A 174 -0.95 6.63 -24.12
CA ALA A 174 -0.08 5.61 -24.69
C ALA A 174 -0.17 4.30 -23.90
N LYS A 175 0.14 3.19 -24.55
CA LYS A 175 0.34 1.90 -23.89
C LYS A 175 1.71 1.89 -23.21
N VAL A 176 1.72 1.68 -21.91
CA VAL A 176 2.94 1.68 -21.10
C VAL A 176 3.12 0.38 -20.37
N ASN A 177 4.38 0.07 -20.02
CA ASN A 177 4.74 -0.89 -19.01
C ASN A 177 5.19 -0.15 -17.75
N ILE A 178 4.72 -0.60 -16.59
CA ILE A 178 5.01 -0.04 -15.28
C ILE A 178 5.76 -1.08 -14.47
N GLU A 179 6.89 -0.71 -13.92
CA GLU A 179 7.70 -1.55 -13.04
C GLU A 179 8.06 -0.77 -11.79
N ARG A 180 7.97 -1.42 -10.64
CA ARG A 180 8.43 -0.79 -9.41
C ARG A 180 9.95 -0.78 -9.34
N VAL A 181 10.51 0.34 -8.86
CA VAL A 181 11.95 0.54 -8.69
C VAL A 181 12.26 1.08 -7.29
N ASP A 182 13.52 1.00 -6.87
CA ASP A 182 13.93 1.34 -5.50
C ASP A 182 14.05 2.85 -5.24
N GLY A 183 14.16 3.67 -6.28
CA GLY A 183 14.34 5.10 -6.13
C GLY A 183 14.35 5.86 -7.45
N PRO A 184 14.54 7.19 -7.39
CA PRO A 184 14.44 8.07 -8.57
C PRO A 184 15.55 7.83 -9.61
N ASN A 185 16.67 7.27 -9.21
CA ASN A 185 17.86 7.03 -10.07
C ASN A 185 18.02 5.56 -10.49
N SER A 186 16.95 4.80 -10.43
CA SER A 186 16.94 3.36 -10.75
C SER A 186 16.77 3.09 -12.24
#